data_b79993e8b5a95475a11083db91b6bb6e
#
_entry.id   b79993e8b5a95475a11083db91b6bb6e
#
_cell.length_a   1.000
_cell.length_b   1.000
_cell.length_c   1.000
_cell.angle_alpha   90.00
_cell.angle_beta   90.00
_cell.angle_gamma   90.00
#
_symmetry.space_group_name_H-M   'P 1'
#
loop_
_entity.id
_entity.type
_entity.pdbx_description
1 polymer ?
#
loop_
_entity_poly.entity_id
_entity_poly.type
_entity_poly.pdbx_seq_one_letter_code
_entity_poly.pdbx_strand_id
1 'polypeptide(L)'
;MESSVLEEKVFHKVMKNVPFGLVVSSEGRKRKVYYVNTMAYHMLGYTREEFIEKVQDGWSRFVDIDLRMVMREHHEEILTGESFELTAQTETKDGNKKWLSFRVMVSMDVISSQLKPVSYITITDVTEKVEKNRRYAREREYLWDCAARDSMTRLLNRGTMEDRIKEELESVAEGQNYAYIAIDLDNFKQVNDVYGHWVGDRVIMSVSNILREVYGNQVSIGRMGGDEFAVFLPDVKDRMWIQGQADEVLYRLRRQKEMIGRAEEPTASIGIAFGPEDGTSFRELYHRADAALYQVKKEEKNSIAIYTMI
;
A
#
# COMPACT_ATOMS: atom_id res chain seq x y z
N MET A 1 -41.82 16.90 42.40
CA MET A 1 -41.89 17.82 41.24
C MET A 1 -40.60 18.65 41.09
N GLU A 2 -40.07 19.30 42.14
CA GLU A 2 -38.83 20.11 42.04
C GLU A 2 -37.56 19.29 41.65
N SER A 3 -37.39 18.08 42.18
CA SER A 3 -36.25 17.20 41.86
C SER A 3 -36.22 16.81 40.38
N SER A 4 -37.36 16.45 39.78
CA SER A 4 -37.48 16.09 38.37
C SER A 4 -37.16 17.25 37.41
N VAL A 5 -37.52 18.47 37.74
CA VAL A 5 -37.23 19.70 36.98
C VAL A 5 -35.74 20.05 37.05
N LEU A 6 -35.12 19.81 38.21
CA LEU A 6 -33.66 20.03 38.36
C LEU A 6 -32.86 19.03 37.59
N GLU A 7 -33.23 17.73 37.62
CA GLU A 7 -32.62 16.67 36.86
C GLU A 7 -32.70 16.91 35.35
N GLU A 8 -33.82 17.35 34.84
CA GLU A 8 -34.02 17.71 33.43
C GLU A 8 -33.12 18.89 33.00
N LYS A 9 -33.02 19.94 33.84
CA LYS A 9 -32.12 21.08 33.57
C LYS A 9 -30.65 20.68 33.56
N VAL A 10 -30.23 19.80 34.48
CA VAL A 10 -28.86 19.28 34.53
C VAL A 10 -28.57 18.42 33.30
N PHE A 11 -29.49 17.54 32.94
CA PHE A 11 -29.37 16.70 31.71
C PHE A 11 -29.18 17.56 30.46
N HIS A 12 -30.04 18.55 30.26
CA HIS A 12 -29.93 19.47 29.11
C HIS A 12 -28.60 20.23 29.08
N LYS A 13 -28.13 20.69 30.25
CA LYS A 13 -26.83 21.37 30.35
C LYS A 13 -25.65 20.46 30.01
N VAL A 14 -25.68 19.23 30.47
CA VAL A 14 -24.66 18.22 30.15
C VAL A 14 -24.67 17.91 28.65
N MET A 15 -25.85 17.57 28.10
CA MET A 15 -26.01 17.20 26.69
C MET A 15 -25.67 18.33 25.70
N LYS A 16 -25.79 19.58 26.12
CA LYS A 16 -25.37 20.74 25.32
C LYS A 16 -23.84 20.87 25.22
N ASN A 17 -23.10 20.37 26.22
CA ASN A 17 -21.65 20.57 26.32
C ASN A 17 -20.83 19.29 26.01
N VAL A 18 -21.47 18.17 25.69
CA VAL A 18 -20.71 16.95 25.26
C VAL A 18 -20.06 17.18 23.90
N PRO A 19 -18.84 16.64 23.66
CA PRO A 19 -18.08 16.89 22.43
C PRO A 19 -18.50 15.98 21.24
N PHE A 20 -19.70 15.40 21.33
CA PHE A 20 -20.26 14.56 20.27
C PHE A 20 -21.71 14.91 20.00
N GLY A 21 -22.15 14.66 18.78
CA GLY A 21 -23.56 14.71 18.42
C GLY A 21 -24.33 13.54 19.02
N LEU A 22 -25.51 13.76 19.53
CA LEU A 22 -26.42 12.71 19.96
C LEU A 22 -27.76 12.89 19.26
N VAL A 23 -28.24 11.81 18.64
CA VAL A 23 -29.55 11.73 18.00
C VAL A 23 -30.28 10.51 18.53
N VAL A 24 -31.53 10.70 18.95
CA VAL A 24 -32.44 9.61 19.32
C VAL A 24 -33.66 9.67 18.42
N SER A 25 -33.90 8.58 17.68
CA SER A 25 -34.99 8.53 16.70
C SER A 25 -35.66 7.16 16.63
N SER A 26 -36.91 7.16 16.14
CA SER A 26 -37.54 5.88 15.78
C SER A 26 -36.83 5.23 14.59
N GLU A 27 -36.97 3.93 14.46
CA GLU A 27 -36.63 3.18 13.25
C GLU A 27 -37.77 3.26 12.20
N GLY A 28 -37.45 3.02 10.92
CA GLY A 28 -38.39 2.94 9.80
C GLY A 28 -38.14 3.96 8.68
N ARG A 29 -39.05 3.97 7.67
CA ARG A 29 -38.91 4.81 6.46
C ARG A 29 -39.09 6.31 6.75
N LYS A 30 -39.99 6.69 7.67
CA LYS A 30 -40.13 8.05 8.19
C LYS A 30 -39.77 8.04 9.66
N ARG A 31 -38.59 8.56 9.96
CA ARG A 31 -38.05 8.58 11.32
C ARG A 31 -38.65 9.74 12.11
N LYS A 32 -39.07 9.46 13.32
CA LYS A 32 -39.41 10.54 14.28
C LYS A 32 -38.20 10.78 15.16
N VAL A 33 -37.66 12.00 15.14
CA VAL A 33 -36.60 12.43 16.03
C VAL A 33 -37.18 12.77 17.39
N TYR A 34 -36.72 12.05 18.42
CA TYR A 34 -37.15 12.30 19.82
C TYR A 34 -36.20 13.27 20.51
N TYR A 35 -34.92 13.19 20.22
CA TYR A 35 -33.91 14.07 20.79
C TYR A 35 -32.76 14.31 19.78
N VAL A 36 -32.25 15.56 19.84
CA VAL A 36 -31.00 15.91 19.13
C VAL A 36 -30.30 17.01 19.95
N ASN A 37 -29.01 16.85 20.23
CA ASN A 37 -28.24 17.90 20.89
C ASN A 37 -27.65 18.89 19.88
N THR A 38 -27.17 20.02 20.37
CA THR A 38 -26.63 21.11 19.54
C THR A 38 -25.44 20.65 18.70
N MET A 39 -24.57 19.81 19.24
CA MET A 39 -23.38 19.35 18.57
C MET A 39 -23.70 18.53 17.29
N ALA A 40 -24.80 17.73 17.28
CA ALA A 40 -25.18 16.90 16.16
C ALA A 40 -25.40 17.67 14.85
N TYR A 41 -26.07 18.82 14.93
CA TYR A 41 -26.36 19.64 13.74
C TYR A 41 -25.29 20.72 13.49
N HIS A 42 -24.66 21.25 14.55
CA HIS A 42 -23.63 22.27 14.43
C HIS A 42 -22.39 21.80 13.71
N MET A 43 -21.91 20.55 13.98
CA MET A 43 -20.72 20.00 13.33
C MET A 43 -20.87 19.86 11.81
N LEU A 44 -22.11 19.83 11.32
CA LEU A 44 -22.45 19.73 9.90
C LEU A 44 -22.93 21.07 9.29
N GLY A 45 -23.00 22.12 10.08
CA GLY A 45 -23.41 23.47 9.64
C GLY A 45 -24.91 23.64 9.38
N TYR A 46 -25.76 22.75 9.91
CA TYR A 46 -27.20 22.84 9.75
C TYR A 46 -27.84 23.59 10.94
N THR A 47 -29.03 24.17 10.70
CA THR A 47 -29.94 24.51 11.79
C THR A 47 -30.56 23.24 12.38
N ARG A 48 -31.14 23.34 13.56
CA ARG A 48 -31.79 22.19 14.19
C ARG A 48 -32.92 21.63 13.33
N GLU A 49 -33.71 22.49 12.73
CA GLU A 49 -34.87 22.17 11.89
C GLU A 49 -34.44 21.46 10.61
N GLU A 50 -33.49 22.02 9.89
CA GLU A 50 -32.91 21.44 8.68
C GLU A 50 -32.29 20.03 8.92
N PHE A 51 -31.61 19.89 10.06
CA PHE A 51 -31.00 18.62 10.42
C PHE A 51 -32.07 17.56 10.72
N ILE A 52 -33.11 17.92 11.48
CA ILE A 52 -34.22 17.00 11.79
C ILE A 52 -34.94 16.58 10.52
N GLU A 53 -35.24 17.49 9.60
CA GLU A 53 -35.86 17.17 8.31
C GLU A 53 -35.02 16.14 7.53
N LYS A 54 -33.71 16.35 7.42
CA LYS A 54 -32.82 15.40 6.76
C LYS A 54 -32.78 14.04 7.46
N VAL A 55 -32.74 13.98 8.79
CA VAL A 55 -32.77 12.70 9.54
C VAL A 55 -34.11 11.97 9.30
N GLN A 56 -35.22 12.69 9.21
CA GLN A 56 -36.54 12.10 8.91
C GLN A 56 -36.59 11.45 7.55
N ASP A 57 -35.90 12.00 6.54
CA ASP A 57 -35.73 11.45 5.20
C ASP A 57 -34.77 10.26 5.15
N GLY A 58 -33.92 10.09 6.17
CA GLY A 58 -32.99 8.98 6.33
C GLY A 58 -31.53 9.39 6.34
N TRP A 59 -30.71 8.56 7.01
CA TRP A 59 -29.28 8.79 7.18
C TRP A 59 -28.48 8.75 5.86
N SER A 60 -28.99 8.14 4.79
CA SER A 60 -28.40 8.19 3.44
C SER A 60 -28.26 9.61 2.88
N ARG A 61 -28.93 10.61 3.50
CA ARG A 61 -28.77 12.03 3.15
C ARG A 61 -27.48 12.64 3.70
N PHE A 62 -26.81 11.97 4.64
CA PHE A 62 -25.58 12.46 5.27
C PHE A 62 -24.37 11.65 4.86
N VAL A 63 -24.53 10.37 4.52
CA VAL A 63 -23.43 9.45 4.29
C VAL A 63 -23.58 8.74 2.94
N ASP A 64 -22.49 8.69 2.19
CA ASP A 64 -22.43 7.98 0.91
C ASP A 64 -21.98 6.53 1.15
N ILE A 65 -22.84 5.77 1.81
CA ILE A 65 -22.66 4.33 2.06
C ILE A 65 -24.00 3.60 1.88
N ASP A 66 -23.94 2.33 1.47
CA ASP A 66 -25.14 1.48 1.45
C ASP A 66 -25.52 1.05 2.86
N LEU A 67 -26.41 1.81 3.47
CA LEU A 67 -26.92 1.52 4.81
C LEU A 67 -27.58 0.14 4.94
N ARG A 68 -28.07 -0.45 3.82
CA ARG A 68 -28.63 -1.81 3.84
C ARG A 68 -27.54 -2.85 4.04
N MET A 69 -26.36 -2.61 3.46
CA MET A 69 -25.20 -3.46 3.65
C MET A 69 -24.73 -3.38 5.10
N VAL A 70 -24.58 -2.17 5.64
CA VAL A 70 -24.20 -1.94 7.04
C VAL A 70 -25.18 -2.61 8.01
N MET A 71 -26.49 -2.46 7.81
CA MET A 71 -27.51 -3.09 8.66
C MET A 71 -27.52 -4.62 8.56
N ARG A 72 -27.03 -5.18 7.47
CA ARG A 72 -26.88 -6.63 7.30
C ARG A 72 -25.62 -7.15 7.98
N GLU A 73 -24.52 -6.42 7.85
CA GLU A 73 -23.25 -6.78 8.49
C GLU A 73 -23.33 -6.73 10.02
N HIS A 74 -24.11 -5.78 10.57
CA HIS A 74 -24.30 -5.60 12.02
C HIS A 74 -25.64 -6.12 12.53
N HIS A 75 -26.18 -7.15 11.88
CA HIS A 75 -27.50 -7.68 12.22
C HIS A 75 -27.56 -8.28 13.64
N GLU A 76 -26.52 -8.95 14.08
CA GLU A 76 -26.46 -9.55 15.40
C GLU A 76 -26.43 -8.49 16.51
N GLU A 77 -25.59 -7.46 16.37
CA GLU A 77 -25.51 -6.35 17.34
C GLU A 77 -26.84 -5.60 17.42
N ILE A 78 -27.54 -5.42 16.29
CA ILE A 78 -28.87 -4.80 16.28
C ILE A 78 -29.89 -5.65 17.03
N LEU A 79 -29.87 -6.98 16.89
CA LEU A 79 -30.78 -7.88 17.57
C LEU A 79 -30.52 -7.98 19.08
N THR A 80 -29.25 -7.95 19.48
CA THR A 80 -28.83 -8.05 20.89
C THR A 80 -28.91 -6.72 21.62
N GLY A 81 -29.09 -5.61 20.91
CA GLY A 81 -29.05 -4.26 21.46
C GLY A 81 -27.63 -3.76 21.76
N GLU A 82 -26.62 -4.43 21.22
CA GLU A 82 -25.24 -3.97 21.29
C GLU A 82 -24.99 -2.80 20.32
N SER A 83 -23.96 -2.00 20.59
CA SER A 83 -23.59 -0.90 19.72
C SER A 83 -22.55 -1.31 18.70
N PHE A 84 -22.73 -0.89 17.46
CA PHE A 84 -21.71 -0.96 16.42
C PHE A 84 -21.24 0.42 16.01
N GLU A 85 -20.09 0.49 15.36
CA GLU A 85 -19.48 1.75 14.93
C GLU A 85 -19.18 1.71 13.43
N LEU A 86 -19.46 2.79 12.75
CA LEU A 86 -19.09 2.99 11.36
C LEU A 86 -18.47 4.37 11.16
N THR A 87 -17.51 4.48 10.25
CA THR A 87 -16.91 5.77 9.87
C THR A 87 -17.19 6.06 8.42
N ALA A 88 -17.74 7.23 8.14
CA ALA A 88 -18.12 7.63 6.80
C ALA A 88 -17.71 9.07 6.49
N GLN A 89 -17.47 9.33 5.20
CA GLN A 89 -17.31 10.69 4.73
C GLN A 89 -18.68 11.34 4.57
N THR A 90 -18.83 12.56 5.08
CA THR A 90 -20.06 13.34 5.09
C THR A 90 -19.76 14.72 4.53
N GLU A 91 -20.72 15.27 3.77
CA GLU A 91 -20.66 16.64 3.29
C GLU A 91 -21.44 17.56 4.25
N THR A 92 -20.81 18.63 4.67
CA THR A 92 -21.46 19.69 5.47
C THR A 92 -22.37 20.53 4.58
N LYS A 93 -23.20 21.38 5.19
CA LYS A 93 -24.08 22.31 4.45
C LYS A 93 -23.31 23.23 3.51
N ASP A 94 -22.09 23.61 3.87
CA ASP A 94 -21.22 24.49 3.08
C ASP A 94 -20.38 23.73 2.04
N GLY A 95 -20.63 22.44 1.80
CA GLY A 95 -19.93 21.62 0.82
C GLY A 95 -18.57 21.08 1.28
N ASN A 96 -18.16 21.33 2.54
CA ASN A 96 -16.92 20.77 3.06
C ASN A 96 -17.09 19.29 3.41
N LYS A 97 -16.03 18.52 3.18
CA LYS A 97 -16.03 17.09 3.51
C LYS A 97 -15.47 16.87 4.91
N LYS A 98 -16.17 16.07 5.71
CA LYS A 98 -15.76 15.62 7.03
C LYS A 98 -15.82 14.12 7.17
N TRP A 99 -14.98 13.56 8.01
CA TRP A 99 -15.06 12.17 8.44
C TRP A 99 -15.79 12.11 9.77
N LEU A 100 -16.93 11.45 9.78
CA LEU A 100 -17.72 11.25 11.00
C LEU A 100 -17.71 9.77 11.39
N SER A 101 -17.51 9.50 12.69
CA SER A 101 -17.77 8.19 13.30
C SER A 101 -19.18 8.23 13.90
N PHE A 102 -19.96 7.24 13.52
CA PHE A 102 -21.32 6.99 14.02
C PHE A 102 -21.27 5.73 14.87
N ARG A 103 -21.61 5.87 16.17
CA ARG A 103 -21.88 4.69 16.99
C ARG A 103 -23.39 4.57 17.13
N VAL A 104 -23.90 3.43 16.71
CA VAL A 104 -25.34 3.14 16.61
C VAL A 104 -25.69 2.02 17.58
N MET A 105 -26.73 2.22 18.35
CA MET A 105 -27.36 1.21 19.19
C MET A 105 -28.86 1.24 18.92
N VAL A 106 -29.49 0.09 18.76
CA VAL A 106 -30.94 -0.02 18.63
C VAL A 106 -31.48 -0.74 19.86
N SER A 107 -32.43 -0.15 20.54
CA SER A 107 -33.08 -0.72 21.71
C SER A 107 -34.59 -0.71 21.56
N MET A 108 -35.27 -1.63 22.25
CA MET A 108 -36.73 -1.63 22.34
C MET A 108 -37.16 -0.81 23.55
N ASP A 109 -37.71 0.39 23.31
CA ASP A 109 -38.08 1.32 24.35
C ASP A 109 -39.58 1.64 24.33
N VAL A 110 -40.12 2.01 25.50
CA VAL A 110 -41.52 2.39 25.66
C VAL A 110 -41.71 3.83 25.25
N ILE A 111 -42.26 4.07 24.07
CA ILE A 111 -42.60 5.39 23.55
C ILE A 111 -44.13 5.51 23.44
N SER A 112 -44.69 6.49 24.12
CA SER A 112 -46.16 6.71 24.13
C SER A 112 -46.97 5.45 24.47
N SER A 113 -46.53 4.74 25.53
CA SER A 113 -47.14 3.50 26.03
C SER A 113 -47.05 2.29 25.05
N GLN A 114 -46.19 2.34 24.07
CA GLN A 114 -45.93 1.23 23.13
C GLN A 114 -44.45 0.92 23.08
N LEU A 115 -44.10 -0.37 23.05
CA LEU A 115 -42.74 -0.83 22.84
C LEU A 115 -42.36 -0.67 21.36
N LYS A 116 -41.32 0.13 21.09
CA LYS A 116 -40.89 0.47 19.73
C LYS A 116 -39.36 0.42 19.62
N PRO A 117 -38.82 0.06 18.45
CA PRO A 117 -37.38 0.16 18.21
C PRO A 117 -36.96 1.66 18.15
N VAL A 118 -35.95 1.99 18.93
CA VAL A 118 -35.36 3.32 19.05
C VAL A 118 -33.87 3.23 18.79
N SER A 119 -33.38 4.08 17.89
CA SER A 119 -31.94 4.22 17.62
C SER A 119 -31.35 5.32 18.46
N TYR A 120 -30.25 5.02 19.11
CA TYR A 120 -29.36 5.94 19.81
C TYR A 120 -28.09 6.06 18.99
N ILE A 121 -27.83 7.25 18.45
CA ILE A 121 -26.73 7.48 17.53
C ILE A 121 -25.85 8.58 18.10
N THR A 122 -24.60 8.26 18.38
CA THR A 122 -23.59 9.28 18.67
C THR A 122 -22.77 9.55 17.41
N ILE A 123 -22.45 10.82 17.19
CA ILE A 123 -21.73 11.32 16.01
C ILE A 123 -20.50 12.06 16.50
N THR A 124 -19.33 11.64 16.06
CA THR A 124 -18.05 12.27 16.43
C THR A 124 -17.31 12.70 15.16
N ASP A 125 -16.85 13.94 15.13
CA ASP A 125 -15.96 14.41 14.07
C ASP A 125 -14.57 13.79 14.27
N VAL A 126 -14.17 12.91 13.36
CA VAL A 126 -12.89 12.23 13.37
C VAL A 126 -11.99 12.66 12.20
N THR A 127 -12.33 13.78 11.55
CA THR A 127 -11.63 14.28 10.37
C THR A 127 -10.14 14.43 10.63
N GLU A 128 -9.76 15.14 11.68
CA GLU A 128 -8.35 15.35 12.04
C GLU A 128 -7.62 14.02 12.28
N LYS A 129 -8.26 13.09 13.01
CA LYS A 129 -7.69 11.77 13.30
C LYS A 129 -7.47 10.96 12.02
N VAL A 130 -8.45 10.93 11.11
CA VAL A 130 -8.35 10.20 9.84
C VAL A 130 -7.29 10.81 8.93
N GLU A 131 -7.27 12.14 8.81
CA GLU A 131 -6.28 12.83 7.99
C GLU A 131 -4.86 12.67 8.52
N LYS A 132 -4.69 12.74 9.84
CA LYS A 132 -3.41 12.50 10.51
C LYS A 132 -2.93 11.07 10.26
N ASN A 133 -3.79 10.08 10.42
CA ASN A 133 -3.44 8.68 10.16
C ASN A 133 -3.08 8.44 8.68
N ARG A 134 -3.82 9.06 7.74
CA ARG A 134 -3.50 8.99 6.31
C ARG A 134 -2.16 9.66 5.97
N ARG A 135 -1.86 10.79 6.61
CA ARG A 135 -0.56 11.45 6.46
C ARG A 135 0.57 10.56 6.96
N TYR A 136 0.45 9.99 8.15
CA TYR A 136 1.45 9.06 8.68
C TYR A 136 1.63 7.81 7.83
N ALA A 137 0.53 7.26 7.30
CA ALA A 137 0.62 6.10 6.41
C ALA A 137 1.41 6.42 5.13
N ARG A 138 1.13 7.57 4.50
CA ARG A 138 1.87 8.04 3.30
C ARG A 138 3.33 8.35 3.60
N GLU A 139 3.60 8.99 4.72
CA GLU A 139 4.96 9.32 5.15
C GLU A 139 5.77 8.04 5.41
N ARG A 140 5.16 7.05 6.09
CA ARG A 140 5.78 5.75 6.32
C ARG A 140 6.06 5.00 5.02
N GLU A 141 5.12 5.00 4.09
CA GLU A 141 5.28 4.40 2.76
C GLU A 141 6.41 5.08 1.98
N TYR A 142 6.44 6.41 2.00
CA TYR A 142 7.51 7.19 1.36
C TYR A 142 8.88 6.91 1.98
N LEU A 143 8.98 6.90 3.31
CA LEU A 143 10.24 6.61 4.01
C LEU A 143 10.70 5.17 3.73
N TRP A 144 9.77 4.22 3.71
CA TRP A 144 10.08 2.84 3.34
C TRP A 144 10.60 2.77 1.90
N ASP A 145 9.92 3.38 0.94
CA ASP A 145 10.35 3.40 -0.47
C ASP A 145 11.73 4.06 -0.63
N CYS A 146 12.01 5.14 0.10
CA CYS A 146 13.33 5.77 0.12
C CYS A 146 14.40 4.87 0.74
N ALA A 147 14.09 4.14 1.80
CA ALA A 147 15.02 3.23 2.47
C ALA A 147 15.25 1.92 1.69
N ALA A 148 14.25 1.46 0.94
CA ALA A 148 14.27 0.19 0.23
C ALA A 148 14.93 0.25 -1.15
N ARG A 149 15.06 1.45 -1.74
CA ARG A 149 15.53 1.61 -3.11
C ARG A 149 16.85 2.32 -3.22
N ASP A 150 17.61 1.99 -4.25
CA ASP A 150 18.76 2.76 -4.70
C ASP A 150 18.31 4.15 -5.20
N SER A 151 18.94 5.20 -4.71
CA SER A 151 18.54 6.59 -4.96
C SER A 151 18.64 7.01 -6.42
N MET A 152 19.59 6.44 -7.17
CA MET A 152 19.82 6.76 -8.58
C MET A 152 18.90 5.96 -9.50
N THR A 153 18.84 4.66 -9.33
CA THR A 153 18.15 3.74 -10.23
C THR A 153 16.71 3.47 -9.83
N ARG A 154 16.35 3.71 -8.58
CA ARG A 154 15.04 3.33 -7.99
C ARG A 154 14.75 1.83 -8.05
N LEU A 155 15.73 0.98 -8.35
CA LEU A 155 15.69 -0.46 -8.12
C LEU A 155 15.78 -0.75 -6.62
N LEU A 156 15.52 -1.99 -6.20
CA LEU A 156 15.77 -2.38 -4.83
C LEU A 156 17.26 -2.18 -4.50
N ASN A 157 17.59 -1.67 -3.33
CA ASN A 157 18.96 -1.67 -2.87
C ASN A 157 19.35 -3.06 -2.37
N ARG A 158 20.64 -3.29 -2.12
CA ARG A 158 21.19 -4.60 -1.74
C ARG A 158 20.47 -5.23 -0.56
N GLY A 159 20.26 -4.47 0.53
CA GLY A 159 19.63 -5.00 1.75
C GLY A 159 18.20 -5.46 1.48
N THR A 160 17.40 -4.60 0.83
CA THR A 160 16.02 -4.93 0.50
C THR A 160 15.91 -6.06 -0.52
N MET A 161 16.84 -6.14 -1.49
CA MET A 161 16.87 -7.24 -2.46
C MET A 161 17.15 -8.58 -1.76
N GLU A 162 18.08 -8.62 -0.83
CA GLU A 162 18.39 -9.81 -0.04
C GLU A 162 17.18 -10.26 0.81
N ASP A 163 16.55 -9.33 1.52
CA ASP A 163 15.39 -9.64 2.37
C ASP A 163 14.21 -10.10 1.53
N ARG A 164 13.96 -9.44 0.39
CA ARG A 164 12.90 -9.82 -0.54
C ARG A 164 13.08 -11.23 -1.10
N ILE A 165 14.30 -11.58 -1.51
CA ILE A 165 14.59 -12.94 -2.00
C ILE A 165 14.38 -13.98 -0.90
N LYS A 166 14.76 -13.71 0.35
CA LYS A 166 14.49 -14.62 1.47
C LYS A 166 12.99 -14.85 1.66
N GLU A 167 12.18 -13.78 1.67
CA GLU A 167 10.73 -13.87 1.78
C GLU A 167 10.10 -14.65 0.60
N GLU A 168 10.56 -14.38 -0.63
CA GLU A 168 10.09 -15.07 -1.83
C GLU A 168 10.46 -16.56 -1.79
N LEU A 169 11.68 -16.92 -1.35
CA LEU A 169 12.11 -18.32 -1.20
C LEU A 169 11.29 -19.09 -0.14
N GLU A 170 10.86 -18.44 0.94
CA GLU A 170 9.99 -19.06 1.95
C GLU A 170 8.58 -19.38 1.38
N SER A 171 8.15 -18.68 0.35
CA SER A 171 6.85 -18.86 -0.31
C SER A 171 6.88 -19.78 -1.52
N VAL A 172 8.05 -20.22 -1.97
CA VAL A 172 8.22 -21.13 -3.12
C VAL A 172 7.61 -22.50 -2.83
N ALA A 173 6.73 -22.96 -3.72
CA ALA A 173 6.12 -24.28 -3.58
C ALA A 173 7.14 -25.41 -3.83
N GLU A 174 6.90 -26.60 -3.25
CA GLU A 174 7.73 -27.77 -3.48
C GLU A 174 7.77 -28.13 -4.98
N GLY A 175 8.98 -28.26 -5.51
CA GLY A 175 9.21 -28.55 -6.95
C GLY A 175 9.15 -27.32 -7.87
N GLN A 176 8.96 -26.13 -7.36
CA GLN A 176 8.99 -24.90 -8.14
C GLN A 176 10.45 -24.48 -8.39
N ASN A 177 10.76 -24.15 -9.65
CA ASN A 177 12.08 -23.64 -10.00
C ASN A 177 12.11 -22.10 -9.90
N TYR A 178 13.28 -21.57 -9.58
CA TYR A 178 13.56 -20.13 -9.50
C TYR A 178 14.96 -19.84 -10.04
N ALA A 179 15.26 -18.58 -10.30
CA ALA A 179 16.57 -18.18 -10.80
C ALA A 179 17.07 -16.91 -10.12
N TYR A 180 18.36 -16.88 -9.85
CA TYR A 180 19.09 -15.67 -9.46
C TYR A 180 20.09 -15.33 -10.55
N ILE A 181 20.07 -14.09 -11.02
CA ILE A 181 20.90 -13.56 -12.08
C ILE A 181 21.76 -12.44 -11.50
N ALA A 182 23.07 -12.62 -11.54
CA ALA A 182 24.05 -11.60 -11.19
C ALA A 182 24.55 -10.92 -12.48
N ILE A 183 24.58 -9.60 -12.50
CA ILE A 183 24.94 -8.77 -13.66
C ILE A 183 25.98 -7.74 -13.22
N ASP A 184 27.05 -7.59 -13.97
CA ASP A 184 28.10 -6.62 -13.71
C ASP A 184 28.56 -5.96 -15.01
N LEU A 185 28.68 -4.63 -14.97
CA LEU A 185 29.08 -3.86 -16.14
C LEU A 185 30.59 -3.97 -16.42
N ASP A 186 30.90 -4.36 -17.63
CA ASP A 186 32.29 -4.54 -18.02
C ASP A 186 33.03 -3.19 -18.12
N ASN A 187 34.22 -3.14 -17.54
CA ASN A 187 35.12 -1.98 -17.60
C ASN A 187 34.47 -0.66 -17.13
N PHE A 188 33.45 -0.70 -16.26
CA PHE A 188 32.69 0.49 -15.84
C PHE A 188 33.60 1.58 -15.22
N LYS A 189 34.63 1.18 -14.47
CA LYS A 189 35.62 2.13 -13.97
C LYS A 189 36.30 2.91 -15.09
N GLN A 190 36.65 2.27 -16.19
CA GLN A 190 37.26 2.92 -17.36
C GLN A 190 36.28 3.92 -18.00
N VAL A 191 34.99 3.60 -18.07
CA VAL A 191 33.95 4.54 -18.53
C VAL A 191 33.96 5.80 -17.66
N ASN A 192 34.01 5.66 -16.34
CA ASN A 192 34.08 6.82 -15.43
C ASN A 192 35.39 7.60 -15.58
N ASP A 193 36.52 6.92 -15.69
CA ASP A 193 37.84 7.55 -15.78
C ASP A 193 38.02 8.33 -17.10
N VAL A 194 37.45 7.83 -18.20
CA VAL A 194 37.57 8.46 -19.54
C VAL A 194 36.49 9.49 -19.81
N TYR A 195 35.24 9.21 -19.44
CA TYR A 195 34.07 10.01 -19.82
C TYR A 195 33.44 10.79 -18.65
N GLY A 196 33.93 10.57 -17.43
CA GLY A 196 33.43 11.19 -16.20
C GLY A 196 32.23 10.48 -15.62
N HIS A 197 32.00 10.71 -14.32
CA HIS A 197 30.93 10.08 -13.54
C HIS A 197 29.52 10.35 -14.10
N TRP A 198 29.29 11.51 -14.73
CA TRP A 198 27.98 11.82 -15.32
C TRP A 198 27.60 10.83 -16.45
N VAL A 199 28.58 10.40 -17.25
CA VAL A 199 28.35 9.38 -18.30
C VAL A 199 28.13 8.01 -17.64
N GLY A 200 28.92 7.66 -16.62
CA GLY A 200 28.73 6.43 -15.86
C GLY A 200 27.33 6.34 -15.22
N ASP A 201 26.84 7.44 -14.62
CA ASP A 201 25.50 7.50 -14.05
C ASP A 201 24.40 7.26 -15.10
N ARG A 202 24.58 7.77 -16.32
CA ARG A 202 23.66 7.50 -17.43
C ARG A 202 23.68 6.03 -17.86
N VAL A 203 24.84 5.39 -17.86
CA VAL A 203 24.95 3.93 -18.12
C VAL A 203 24.19 3.15 -17.07
N ILE A 204 24.40 3.44 -15.79
CA ILE A 204 23.69 2.79 -14.67
C ILE A 204 22.18 2.97 -14.79
N MET A 205 21.70 4.18 -15.10
CA MET A 205 20.27 4.43 -15.31
C MET A 205 19.72 3.68 -16.52
N SER A 206 20.49 3.60 -17.62
CA SER A 206 20.09 2.86 -18.81
C SER A 206 19.94 1.36 -18.53
N VAL A 207 20.91 0.75 -17.84
CA VAL A 207 20.84 -0.65 -17.42
C VAL A 207 19.59 -0.88 -16.58
N SER A 208 19.32 -0.02 -15.60
CA SER A 208 18.15 -0.18 -14.73
C SER A 208 16.83 -0.14 -15.50
N ASN A 209 16.73 0.69 -16.54
CA ASN A 209 15.56 0.76 -17.41
C ASN A 209 15.44 -0.51 -18.29
N ILE A 210 16.55 -0.95 -18.88
CA ILE A 210 16.58 -2.20 -19.66
C ILE A 210 16.12 -3.38 -18.83
N LEU A 211 16.61 -3.52 -17.58
CA LEU A 211 16.20 -4.61 -16.71
C LEU A 211 14.71 -4.59 -16.40
N ARG A 212 14.13 -3.39 -16.13
CA ARG A 212 12.67 -3.25 -15.94
C ARG A 212 11.86 -3.62 -17.18
N GLU A 213 12.33 -3.20 -18.35
CA GLU A 213 11.64 -3.48 -19.62
C GLU A 213 11.68 -4.96 -20.00
N VAL A 214 12.84 -5.63 -19.77
CA VAL A 214 13.02 -7.03 -20.11
C VAL A 214 12.30 -7.96 -19.14
N TYR A 215 12.48 -7.74 -17.84
CA TYR A 215 11.92 -8.66 -16.82
C TYR A 215 10.55 -8.24 -16.28
N GLY A 216 10.15 -6.99 -16.49
CA GLY A 216 8.87 -6.47 -16.00
C GLY A 216 8.84 -6.16 -14.50
N ASN A 217 7.62 -5.92 -13.99
CA ASN A 217 7.42 -5.47 -12.60
C ASN A 217 7.09 -6.60 -11.61
N GLN A 218 7.00 -7.84 -12.08
CA GLN A 218 6.61 -9.00 -11.26
C GLN A 218 7.80 -9.78 -10.70
N VAL A 219 9.00 -9.29 -10.93
CA VAL A 219 10.26 -9.90 -10.47
C VAL A 219 11.02 -8.93 -9.59
N SER A 220 11.86 -9.45 -8.71
CA SER A 220 12.71 -8.64 -7.88
C SER A 220 13.96 -8.23 -8.64
N ILE A 221 14.15 -6.90 -8.82
CA ILE A 221 15.31 -6.32 -9.50
C ILE A 221 16.00 -5.37 -8.54
N GLY A 222 17.31 -5.57 -8.30
CA GLY A 222 18.09 -4.78 -7.37
C GLY A 222 19.40 -4.28 -7.94
N ARG A 223 19.92 -3.18 -7.38
CA ARG A 223 21.30 -2.75 -7.54
C ARG A 223 22.08 -3.15 -6.30
N MET A 224 23.08 -4.02 -6.51
CA MET A 224 23.82 -4.63 -5.40
C MET A 224 24.96 -3.73 -4.91
N GLY A 225 25.42 -2.83 -5.76
CA GLY A 225 26.44 -1.82 -5.46
C GLY A 225 27.18 -1.39 -6.71
N GLY A 226 27.66 -0.15 -6.79
CA GLY A 226 28.46 0.31 -7.93
C GLY A 226 27.82 0.02 -9.29
N ASP A 227 28.40 -0.89 -10.02
CA ASP A 227 28.04 -1.41 -11.34
C ASP A 227 27.38 -2.81 -11.32
N GLU A 228 27.06 -3.33 -10.13
CA GLU A 228 26.46 -4.66 -9.93
C GLU A 228 24.94 -4.58 -9.79
N PHE A 229 24.24 -5.44 -10.53
CA PHE A 229 22.80 -5.60 -10.49
C PHE A 229 22.42 -7.07 -10.26
N ALA A 230 21.21 -7.28 -9.77
CA ALA A 230 20.66 -8.64 -9.62
C ALA A 230 19.20 -8.68 -10.04
N VAL A 231 18.78 -9.85 -10.55
CA VAL A 231 17.38 -10.17 -10.82
C VAL A 231 17.06 -11.51 -10.14
N PHE A 232 15.92 -11.58 -9.45
CA PHE A 232 15.41 -12.83 -8.91
C PHE A 232 14.03 -13.13 -9.47
N LEU A 233 13.86 -14.35 -9.98
CA LEU A 233 12.62 -14.86 -10.55
C LEU A 233 12.13 -16.03 -9.71
N PRO A 234 11.01 -15.90 -8.97
CA PRO A 234 10.53 -16.95 -8.07
C PRO A 234 9.79 -18.09 -8.77
N ASP A 235 9.43 -17.94 -10.05
CA ASP A 235 8.76 -18.98 -10.85
C ASP A 235 9.39 -19.07 -12.24
N VAL A 236 10.21 -20.09 -12.46
CA VAL A 236 10.92 -20.36 -13.71
C VAL A 236 10.38 -21.62 -14.34
N LYS A 237 9.64 -21.47 -15.45
CA LYS A 237 9.09 -22.60 -16.21
C LYS A 237 10.03 -23.11 -17.29
N ASP A 238 10.89 -22.23 -17.81
CA ASP A 238 11.82 -22.54 -18.90
C ASP A 238 13.16 -21.81 -18.68
N ARG A 239 14.24 -22.59 -18.55
CA ARG A 239 15.60 -22.06 -18.40
C ARG A 239 16.10 -21.36 -19.67
N MET A 240 15.71 -21.88 -20.86
CA MET A 240 16.06 -21.24 -22.12
C MET A 240 15.43 -19.85 -22.27
N TRP A 241 14.21 -19.69 -21.75
CA TRP A 241 13.58 -18.37 -21.70
C TRP A 241 14.37 -17.38 -20.84
N ILE A 242 14.86 -17.81 -19.66
CA ILE A 242 15.71 -16.97 -18.79
C ILE A 242 17.00 -16.56 -19.52
N GLN A 243 17.65 -17.51 -20.19
CA GLN A 243 18.85 -17.21 -20.97
C GLN A 243 18.55 -16.22 -22.09
N GLY A 244 17.45 -16.40 -22.82
CA GLY A 244 17.00 -15.47 -23.85
C GLY A 244 16.72 -14.05 -23.31
N GLN A 245 16.18 -13.93 -22.09
CA GLN A 245 16.00 -12.61 -21.44
C GLN A 245 17.38 -11.97 -21.11
N ALA A 246 18.32 -12.75 -20.63
CA ALA A 246 19.67 -12.26 -20.35
C ALA A 246 20.40 -11.83 -21.65
N ASP A 247 20.25 -12.59 -22.75
CA ASP A 247 20.74 -12.20 -24.06
C ASP A 247 20.12 -10.88 -24.57
N GLU A 248 18.82 -10.69 -24.34
CA GLU A 248 18.11 -9.46 -24.69
C GLU A 248 18.64 -8.27 -23.90
N VAL A 249 18.99 -8.44 -22.61
CA VAL A 249 19.66 -7.39 -21.82
C VAL A 249 20.97 -6.99 -22.46
N LEU A 250 21.84 -7.93 -22.79
CA LEU A 250 23.13 -7.67 -23.43
C LEU A 250 22.94 -7.00 -24.81
N TYR A 251 21.97 -7.48 -25.58
CA TYR A 251 21.66 -6.90 -26.90
C TYR A 251 21.22 -5.46 -26.79
N ARG A 252 20.29 -5.14 -25.87
CA ARG A 252 19.81 -3.77 -25.68
C ARG A 252 20.89 -2.86 -25.13
N LEU A 253 21.71 -3.35 -24.22
CA LEU A 253 22.82 -2.57 -23.66
C LEU A 253 23.81 -2.13 -24.73
N ARG A 254 24.22 -3.04 -25.61
CA ARG A 254 25.10 -2.72 -26.77
C ARG A 254 24.51 -1.63 -27.67
N ARG A 255 23.20 -1.57 -27.83
CA ARG A 255 22.53 -0.55 -28.66
C ARG A 255 22.44 0.82 -28.01
N GLN A 256 22.81 0.99 -26.74
CA GLN A 256 22.83 2.29 -26.04
C GLN A 256 24.00 3.19 -26.45
N LYS A 257 24.83 2.77 -27.41
CA LYS A 257 26.01 3.52 -27.90
C LYS A 257 25.70 4.99 -28.28
N GLU A 258 24.55 5.23 -28.90
CA GLU A 258 24.17 6.58 -29.34
C GLU A 258 23.82 7.50 -28.16
N MET A 259 23.36 6.95 -27.04
CA MET A 259 23.00 7.73 -25.85
C MET A 259 24.20 8.17 -25.01
N ILE A 260 25.32 7.43 -25.11
CA ILE A 260 26.52 7.66 -24.28
C ILE A 260 27.56 8.51 -25.02
N GLY A 261 27.32 8.83 -26.30
CA GLY A 261 28.26 9.51 -27.18
C GLY A 261 29.24 8.50 -27.79
N ARG A 262 30.39 8.96 -28.30
CA ARG A 262 31.41 8.10 -28.98
C ARG A 262 32.17 7.17 -28.01
N ALA A 263 31.64 6.89 -26.82
CA ALA A 263 32.19 5.94 -25.89
C ALA A 263 32.18 4.53 -26.48
N GLU A 264 33.05 3.66 -26.00
CA GLU A 264 32.97 2.22 -26.25
C GLU A 264 31.58 1.70 -25.85
N GLU A 265 31.10 0.69 -26.56
CA GLU A 265 29.79 0.10 -26.29
C GLU A 265 29.76 -0.40 -24.83
N PRO A 266 28.77 0.02 -24.01
CA PRO A 266 28.65 -0.53 -22.68
C PRO A 266 28.27 -2.00 -22.80
N THR A 267 29.02 -2.86 -22.13
CA THR A 267 28.78 -4.31 -22.06
C THR A 267 28.62 -4.75 -20.64
N ALA A 268 28.07 -5.92 -20.44
CA ALA A 268 27.92 -6.53 -19.14
C ALA A 268 28.25 -8.04 -19.20
N SER A 269 28.70 -8.57 -18.11
CA SER A 269 28.84 -9.99 -17.87
C SER A 269 27.70 -10.47 -16.96
N ILE A 270 27.16 -11.66 -17.23
CA ILE A 270 25.99 -12.19 -16.52
C ILE A 270 26.29 -13.61 -16.04
N GLY A 271 26.00 -13.87 -14.75
CA GLY A 271 26.05 -15.18 -14.13
C GLY A 271 24.65 -15.61 -13.67
N ILE A 272 24.24 -16.83 -13.94
CA ILE A 272 22.91 -17.35 -13.60
C ILE A 272 23.05 -18.60 -12.72
N ALA A 273 22.28 -18.64 -11.61
CA ALA A 273 22.09 -19.82 -10.78
C ALA A 273 20.60 -20.19 -10.73
N PHE A 274 20.29 -21.48 -10.85
CA PHE A 274 18.93 -22.01 -10.83
C PHE A 274 18.67 -22.78 -9.54
N GLY A 275 17.65 -22.40 -8.82
CA GLY A 275 17.19 -23.17 -7.68
C GLY A 275 16.02 -24.10 -8.03
N PRO A 276 15.85 -25.16 -7.22
CA PRO A 276 16.61 -25.49 -5.98
C PRO A 276 17.98 -26.17 -6.22
N GLU A 277 18.34 -26.58 -7.45
CA GLU A 277 19.54 -27.36 -7.75
C GLU A 277 20.85 -26.64 -7.34
N ASP A 278 20.95 -25.34 -7.66
CA ASP A 278 22.09 -24.51 -7.34
C ASP A 278 21.99 -23.82 -5.96
N GLY A 279 20.95 -24.08 -5.17
CA GLY A 279 20.81 -23.54 -3.82
C GLY A 279 19.37 -23.27 -3.44
N THR A 280 19.13 -23.33 -2.13
CA THR A 280 17.83 -23.09 -1.51
C THR A 280 17.82 -21.84 -0.62
N SER A 281 18.95 -21.14 -0.56
CA SER A 281 19.07 -19.87 0.18
C SER A 281 19.63 -18.78 -0.73
N PHE A 282 19.33 -17.52 -0.38
CA PHE A 282 19.92 -16.35 -1.06
C PHE A 282 21.44 -16.45 -1.14
N ARG A 283 22.10 -16.84 -0.05
CA ARG A 283 23.56 -16.92 0.02
C ARG A 283 24.14 -17.93 -0.97
N GLU A 284 23.52 -19.09 -1.10
CA GLU A 284 23.97 -20.13 -2.03
C GLU A 284 23.80 -19.66 -3.47
N LEU A 285 22.62 -19.16 -3.83
CA LEU A 285 22.33 -18.67 -5.18
C LEU A 285 23.25 -17.50 -5.56
N TYR A 286 23.46 -16.56 -4.66
CA TYR A 286 24.37 -15.44 -4.85
C TYR A 286 25.79 -15.93 -5.17
N HIS A 287 26.37 -16.79 -4.31
CA HIS A 287 27.73 -17.31 -4.53
C HIS A 287 27.88 -18.10 -5.83
N ARG A 288 26.88 -18.86 -6.22
CA ARG A 288 26.93 -19.66 -7.44
C ARG A 288 26.76 -18.83 -8.70
N ALA A 289 25.86 -17.86 -8.70
CA ALA A 289 25.75 -16.91 -9.79
C ALA A 289 27.02 -16.04 -9.92
N ASP A 290 27.60 -15.62 -8.80
CA ASP A 290 28.87 -14.87 -8.77
C ASP A 290 30.05 -15.71 -9.32
N ALA A 291 30.10 -17.01 -8.99
CA ALA A 291 31.09 -17.92 -9.55
C ALA A 291 30.95 -18.06 -11.08
N ALA A 292 29.73 -18.17 -11.60
CA ALA A 292 29.48 -18.19 -13.05
C ALA A 292 29.86 -16.83 -13.68
N LEU A 293 29.50 -15.72 -13.07
CA LEU A 293 29.87 -14.37 -13.52
C LEU A 293 31.39 -14.18 -13.58
N TYR A 294 32.11 -14.71 -12.58
CA TYR A 294 33.56 -14.64 -12.54
C TYR A 294 34.22 -15.44 -13.71
N GLN A 295 33.63 -16.56 -14.11
CA GLN A 295 34.11 -17.31 -15.29
C GLN A 295 33.98 -16.47 -16.57
N VAL A 296 32.80 -15.86 -16.78
CA VAL A 296 32.58 -14.94 -17.91
C VAL A 296 33.64 -13.84 -17.96
N LYS A 297 33.90 -13.20 -16.82
CA LYS A 297 34.87 -12.10 -16.73
C LYS A 297 36.30 -12.52 -17.05
N LYS A 298 36.66 -13.79 -16.82
CA LYS A 298 37.98 -14.36 -17.11
C LYS A 298 38.16 -14.78 -18.57
N GLU A 299 37.12 -15.34 -19.17
CA GLU A 299 37.18 -15.90 -20.50
C GLU A 299 36.90 -14.81 -21.55
N GLU A 300 35.69 -14.40 -21.67
CA GLU A 300 35.26 -13.45 -22.68
C GLU A 300 34.09 -12.60 -22.14
N LYS A 301 34.40 -11.36 -21.69
CA LYS A 301 33.38 -10.43 -21.20
C LYS A 301 32.23 -10.26 -22.19
N ASN A 302 31.13 -9.61 -21.78
CA ASN A 302 29.96 -9.42 -22.63
C ASN A 302 29.27 -10.73 -23.01
N SER A 303 29.13 -11.63 -22.06
CA SER A 303 28.61 -12.97 -22.22
C SER A 303 27.82 -13.44 -21.01
N ILE A 304 27.23 -14.62 -21.10
CA ILE A 304 26.40 -15.24 -20.06
C ILE A 304 27.00 -16.57 -19.68
N ALA A 305 27.11 -16.86 -18.40
CA ALA A 305 27.38 -18.21 -17.91
C ALA A 305 26.27 -18.67 -16.96
N ILE A 306 25.87 -19.92 -17.10
CA ILE A 306 25.04 -20.64 -16.15
C ILE A 306 25.95 -21.42 -15.23
N TYR A 307 25.70 -21.34 -13.92
CA TYR A 307 26.44 -22.14 -12.97
C TYR A 307 26.25 -23.63 -13.28
N THR A 308 27.35 -24.34 -13.36
CA THR A 308 27.37 -25.82 -13.49
C THR A 308 28.29 -26.36 -12.39
N MET A 309 27.79 -27.26 -11.56
CA MET A 309 28.67 -27.97 -10.64
C MET A 309 29.77 -28.71 -11.46
N ILE A 310 31.02 -28.33 -11.25
CA ILE A 310 32.21 -29.06 -11.77
C ILE A 310 32.46 -30.24 -10.86
#